data_faef06dc8f397d81f0b4ebde225b9ac6
#
_entry.id   faef06dc8f397d81f0b4ebde225b9ac6
#
_cell.length_a   1.000
_cell.length_b   1.000
_cell.length_c   1.000
_cell.angle_alpha   90.00
_cell.angle_beta   90.00
_cell.angle_gamma   90.00
#
_symmetry.space_group_name_H-M   'P 1'
#
loop_
_entity.id
_entity.type
_entity.pdbx_description
1 polymer ?
#
loop_
_entity_poly.entity_id
_entity_poly.type
_entity_poly.pdbx_seq_one_letter_code
_entity_poly.pdbx_strand_id
1 'polypeptide(L)'
;MNTNENMNDRNVMENLLLLEKGACDLYMHGAIEASDQNVFSSFSNALNKSLQLQNQIYSKMKEKGWYAPEMAQQDKVNQLKQKFMAN
;
A
#
# COMPACT_ATOMS: atom_id res chain seq x y z
N MET A 1 -28.62 -8.22 -7.95
CA MET A 1 -27.94 -8.95 -6.88
C MET A 1 -26.45 -9.01 -7.07
N ASN A 2 -26.04 -9.55 -8.17
CA ASN A 2 -24.60 -9.72 -8.40
C ASN A 2 -23.86 -8.41 -8.49
N THR A 3 -24.49 -7.37 -9.01
CA THR A 3 -23.89 -6.05 -9.11
C THR A 3 -23.58 -5.47 -7.72
N ASN A 4 -24.50 -5.66 -6.78
CA ASN A 4 -24.32 -5.20 -5.40
C ASN A 4 -23.20 -5.96 -4.70
N GLU A 5 -23.12 -7.25 -4.95
CA GLU A 5 -22.06 -8.08 -4.38
C GLU A 5 -20.69 -7.64 -4.90
N ASN A 6 -20.58 -7.38 -6.22
CA ASN A 6 -19.33 -6.91 -6.81
C ASN A 6 -18.92 -5.55 -6.27
N MET A 7 -19.89 -4.65 -6.07
CA MET A 7 -19.61 -3.35 -5.50
C MET A 7 -19.15 -3.45 -4.06
N ASN A 8 -19.76 -4.37 -3.30
CA ASN A 8 -19.33 -4.61 -1.93
C ASN A 8 -17.91 -5.14 -1.87
N ASP A 9 -17.57 -6.07 -2.73
CA ASP A 9 -16.22 -6.62 -2.81
C ASP A 9 -15.20 -5.55 -3.16
N ARG A 10 -15.53 -4.70 -4.12
CA ARG A 10 -14.69 -3.58 -4.48
C ARG A 10 -14.48 -2.63 -3.32
N ASN A 11 -15.57 -2.28 -2.61
CA ASN A 11 -15.49 -1.40 -1.46
C ASN A 11 -14.64 -2.00 -0.35
N VAL A 12 -14.77 -3.29 -0.10
CA VAL A 12 -13.95 -4.00 0.89
C VAL A 12 -12.48 -3.91 0.51
N MET A 13 -12.16 -4.16 -0.76
CA MET A 13 -10.77 -4.09 -1.24
C MET A 13 -10.21 -2.68 -1.12
N GLU A 14 -10.99 -1.66 -1.49
CA GLU A 14 -10.56 -0.27 -1.35
C GLU A 14 -10.30 0.10 0.10
N ASN A 15 -11.17 -0.36 1.00
CA ASN A 15 -10.99 -0.11 2.43
C ASN A 15 -9.77 -0.82 2.97
N LEU A 16 -9.54 -2.07 2.57
CA LEU A 16 -8.34 -2.80 2.96
C LEU A 16 -7.08 -2.07 2.50
N LEU A 17 -7.10 -1.54 1.29
CA LEU A 17 -5.97 -0.80 0.76
C LEU A 17 -5.69 0.44 1.59
N LEU A 18 -6.72 1.18 1.97
CA LEU A 18 -6.58 2.37 2.80
C LEU A 18 -6.03 2.01 4.18
N LEU A 19 -6.52 0.93 4.77
CA LEU A 19 -6.04 0.46 6.07
C LEU A 19 -4.57 0.07 5.99
N GLU A 20 -4.16 -0.62 4.93
CA GLU A 20 -2.77 -1.01 4.75
C GLU A 20 -1.86 0.17 4.52
N LYS A 21 -2.32 1.20 3.80
CA LYS A 21 -1.55 2.43 3.62
C LYS A 21 -1.34 3.14 4.96
N GLY A 22 -2.37 3.21 5.78
CA GLY A 22 -2.25 3.78 7.13
C GLY A 22 -1.31 2.98 8.01
N ALA A 23 -1.38 1.65 7.92
CA ALA A 23 -0.49 0.78 8.66
C ALA A 23 0.97 0.98 8.24
N CYS A 24 1.23 1.13 6.94
CA CYS A 24 2.57 1.41 6.44
C CYS A 24 3.14 2.69 7.03
N ASP A 25 2.34 3.75 7.08
CA ASP A 25 2.77 5.00 7.69
C ASP A 25 3.17 4.80 9.14
N LEU A 26 2.35 4.07 9.89
CA LEU A 26 2.61 3.78 11.29
C LEU A 26 3.90 2.98 11.46
N TYR A 27 4.08 1.93 10.67
CA TYR A 27 5.27 1.08 10.75
C TYR A 27 6.53 1.85 10.37
N MET A 28 6.44 2.74 9.38
CA MET A 28 7.57 3.56 8.97
C MET A 28 7.96 4.53 10.09
N HIS A 29 6.98 5.19 10.71
CA HIS A 29 7.25 6.05 11.84
C HIS A 29 7.88 5.28 12.99
N GLY A 30 7.35 4.10 13.28
CA GLY A 30 7.91 3.24 14.32
C GLY A 30 9.36 2.87 14.06
N ALA A 31 9.68 2.52 12.82
CA ALA A 31 11.05 2.17 12.45
C ALA A 31 11.99 3.37 12.56
N ILE A 32 11.54 4.54 12.12
CA ILE A 32 12.35 5.77 12.19
C ILE A 32 12.64 6.16 13.63
N GLU A 33 11.66 6.03 14.51
CA GLU A 33 11.79 6.45 15.91
C GLU A 33 12.43 5.37 16.78
N ALA A 34 12.60 4.14 16.29
CA ALA A 34 13.11 3.04 17.09
C ALA A 34 14.60 3.24 17.39
N SER A 35 14.94 3.23 18.67
CA SER A 35 16.33 3.28 19.12
C SER A 35 16.89 1.88 19.38
N ASP A 36 16.01 0.89 19.50
CA ASP A 36 16.36 -0.49 19.77
C ASP A 36 16.33 -1.29 18.45
N GLN A 37 17.39 -2.05 18.19
CA GLN A 37 17.51 -2.82 16.96
C GLN A 37 16.39 -3.84 16.78
N ASN A 38 15.95 -4.46 17.87
CA ASN A 38 14.87 -5.44 17.79
C ASN A 38 13.55 -4.78 17.44
N VAL A 39 13.28 -3.62 18.00
CA VAL A 39 12.08 -2.84 17.69
C VAL A 39 12.13 -2.36 16.25
N PHE A 40 13.28 -1.86 15.82
CA PHE A 40 13.49 -1.44 14.44
C PHE A 40 13.20 -2.59 13.48
N SER A 41 13.76 -3.77 13.75
CA SER A 41 13.56 -4.94 12.89
C SER A 41 12.10 -5.36 12.83
N SER A 42 11.40 -5.30 13.97
CA SER A 42 9.99 -5.66 14.02
C SER A 42 9.13 -4.73 13.15
N PHE A 43 9.35 -3.43 13.25
CA PHE A 43 8.62 -2.46 12.44
C PHE A 43 8.97 -2.59 10.95
N SER A 44 10.25 -2.80 10.64
CA SER A 44 10.71 -2.98 9.26
C SER A 44 10.09 -4.22 8.63
N ASN A 45 10.03 -5.33 9.37
CA ASN A 45 9.41 -6.56 8.90
C ASN A 45 7.91 -6.37 8.67
N ALA A 46 7.23 -5.68 9.59
CA ALA A 46 5.81 -5.40 9.46
C ALA A 46 5.54 -4.53 8.23
N LEU A 47 6.39 -3.52 7.99
CA LEU A 47 6.29 -2.66 6.84
C LEU A 47 6.41 -3.45 5.54
N ASN A 48 7.40 -4.33 5.45
CA ASN A 48 7.61 -5.16 4.27
C ASN A 48 6.43 -6.07 3.99
N LYS A 49 5.88 -6.69 5.02
CA LYS A 49 4.68 -7.53 4.88
C LYS A 49 3.48 -6.72 4.41
N SER A 50 3.31 -5.52 4.94
CA SER A 50 2.22 -4.64 4.56
C SER A 50 2.34 -4.21 3.10
N LEU A 51 3.55 -3.90 2.65
CA LEU A 51 3.81 -3.55 1.25
C LEU A 51 3.50 -4.72 0.32
N GLN A 52 3.87 -5.93 0.70
CA GLN A 52 3.54 -7.13 -0.07
C GLN A 52 2.03 -7.34 -0.17
N LEU A 53 1.32 -7.14 0.94
CA LEU A 53 -0.13 -7.26 0.95
C LEU A 53 -0.78 -6.21 0.07
N GLN A 54 -0.28 -4.97 0.10
CA GLN A 54 -0.77 -3.93 -0.81
C GLN A 54 -0.60 -4.34 -2.27
N ASN A 55 0.54 -4.90 -2.62
CA ASN A 55 0.78 -5.39 -3.98
C ASN A 55 -0.23 -6.46 -4.37
N GLN A 56 -0.53 -7.37 -3.47
CA GLN A 56 -1.51 -8.42 -3.72
C GLN A 56 -2.91 -7.83 -3.91
N ILE A 57 -3.27 -6.84 -3.11
CA ILE A 57 -4.56 -6.16 -3.24
C ILE A 57 -4.65 -5.43 -4.59
N TYR A 58 -3.61 -4.69 -4.96
CA TYR A 58 -3.56 -4.01 -6.25
C TYR A 58 -3.70 -5.00 -7.41
N SER A 59 -2.99 -6.11 -7.35
CA SER A 59 -3.05 -7.14 -8.39
C SER A 59 -4.46 -7.70 -8.53
N LYS A 60 -5.12 -7.97 -7.41
CA LYS A 60 -6.49 -8.47 -7.40
C LYS A 60 -7.45 -7.45 -7.99
N MET A 61 -7.32 -6.19 -7.60
CA MET A 61 -8.18 -5.12 -8.09
C MET A 61 -7.98 -4.91 -9.59
N LYS A 62 -6.74 -4.95 -10.05
CA LYS A 62 -6.42 -4.82 -11.46
C LYS A 62 -7.02 -5.97 -12.26
N GLU A 63 -6.89 -7.18 -11.75
CA GLU A 63 -7.43 -8.38 -12.36
C GLU A 63 -8.95 -8.27 -12.55
N LYS A 64 -9.63 -7.67 -11.59
CA LYS A 64 -11.08 -7.49 -11.64
C LYS A 64 -11.51 -6.20 -12.34
N GLY A 65 -10.58 -5.40 -12.80
CA GLY A 65 -10.88 -4.15 -13.46
C GLY A 65 -11.37 -3.05 -12.52
N TRP A 66 -11.09 -3.17 -11.23
CA TRP A 66 -11.57 -2.20 -10.23
C TRP A 66 -10.61 -1.05 -10.01
N TYR A 67 -9.43 -1.09 -10.59
CA TYR A 67 -8.39 -0.11 -10.30
C TYR A 67 -7.85 0.48 -11.59
N ALA A 68 -8.54 1.50 -12.10
CA ALA A 68 -8.14 2.17 -13.33
C ALA A 68 -7.03 3.21 -13.14
N PRO A 69 -6.98 3.98 -12.03
CA PRO A 69 -5.97 5.04 -11.89
C PRO A 69 -4.62 4.55 -11.36
N GLU A 70 -4.39 3.26 -11.35
CA GLU A 70 -3.14 2.68 -10.87
C GLU A 70 -1.92 3.26 -11.58
N MET A 71 -1.99 3.41 -12.89
CA MET A 71 -0.87 3.92 -13.66
C MET A 71 -0.53 5.36 -13.30
N ALA A 72 -1.54 6.18 -13.06
CA ALA A 72 -1.34 7.56 -12.66
C ALA A 72 -0.60 7.65 -11.32
N GLN A 73 -0.94 6.78 -10.38
CA GLN A 73 -0.27 6.73 -9.09
C GLN A 73 1.17 6.26 -9.23
N GLN A 74 1.39 5.27 -10.07
CA GLN A 74 2.74 4.77 -10.32
C GLN A 74 3.60 5.87 -10.96
N ASP A 75 3.03 6.63 -11.88
CA ASP A 75 3.72 7.75 -12.50
C ASP A 75 4.11 8.80 -11.47
N LYS A 76 3.22 9.12 -10.54
CA LYS A 76 3.53 10.06 -9.46
C LYS A 76 4.68 9.56 -8.59
N VAL A 77 4.68 8.30 -8.25
CA VAL A 77 5.76 7.69 -7.47
C VAL A 77 7.07 7.78 -8.24
N ASN A 78 7.04 7.46 -9.52
CA ASN A 78 8.23 7.52 -10.37
C ASN A 78 8.76 8.96 -10.48
N GLN A 79 7.88 9.93 -10.62
CA GLN A 79 8.26 11.33 -10.66
C GLN A 79 8.93 11.78 -9.37
N LEU A 80 8.40 11.35 -8.24
CA LEU A 80 8.98 11.66 -6.94
C LEU A 80 10.37 11.04 -6.81
N LYS A 81 10.53 9.79 -7.23
CA LYS A 81 11.82 9.13 -7.22
C LYS A 81 12.83 9.88 -8.07
N GLN A 82 12.44 10.29 -9.26
CA GLN A 82 13.32 11.04 -10.15
C GLN A 82 13.76 12.37 -9.53
N LYS A 83 12.83 13.06 -8.88
CA LYS A 83 13.14 14.31 -8.20
C LYS A 83 14.18 14.13 -7.11
N PHE A 84 14.02 13.12 -6.29
CA PHE A 84 14.97 12.84 -5.21
C PHE A 84 16.31 12.38 -5.74
N MET A 85 16.32 11.62 -6.82
CA MET A 85 17.56 11.10 -7.38
C MET A 85 18.31 12.13 -8.20
N ALA A 86 17.61 13.11 -8.75
CA ALA A 86 18.24 14.18 -9.54
C ALA A 86 18.99 15.21 -8.67
N ASN A 87 18.67 15.26 -7.39
CA ASN A 87 19.31 16.15 -6.44
C ASN A 87 20.45 15.46 -5.73
#